data_99413afca235130b151cf24239daeb97
#
_entry.id   99413afca235130b151cf24239daeb97
#
_cell.length_a   1.000
_cell.length_b   1.000
_cell.length_c   1.000
_cell.angle_alpha   90.00
_cell.angle_beta   90.00
_cell.angle_gamma   90.00
#
_symmetry.space_group_name_H-M   'P 1'
#
loop_
_entity.id
_entity.type
_entity.pdbx_description
1 polymer ?
#
loop_
_entity_poly.entity_id
_entity_poly.type
_entity_poly.pdbx_seq_one_letter_code
_entity_poly.pdbx_strand_id
1 'polypeptide(L)'
;MTVKIVVGLDGADSGERALAFAKDLAGKIGACELLVVYVIEWSPYTFQTPEENAARHKRREEEISTATSRVVDPAVAALTEAGFTASGLVRHGDVAETLNDITVENGGSQLIVGKVSERGLANRIFGSSTQKLVMLADVPVTVVA
;
A
#
# COMPACT_ATOMS: atom_id res chain seq x y z
N MET A 1 0.71 -11.21 -22.17
CA MET A 1 0.50 -11.24 -20.71
C MET A 1 0.86 -9.89 -20.11
N THR A 2 -0.04 -9.30 -19.37
CA THR A 2 0.21 -8.01 -18.74
C THR A 2 0.87 -8.22 -17.39
N VAL A 3 1.96 -7.50 -17.15
CA VAL A 3 2.63 -7.50 -15.85
C VAL A 3 1.84 -6.61 -14.90
N LYS A 4 1.61 -7.06 -13.68
CA LYS A 4 0.95 -6.26 -12.65
C LYS A 4 1.92 -5.97 -11.51
N ILE A 5 2.10 -4.70 -11.20
CA ILE A 5 2.94 -4.24 -10.10
C ILE A 5 2.03 -3.66 -9.02
N VAL A 6 2.26 -4.07 -7.78
CA VAL A 6 1.53 -3.52 -6.63
C VAL A 6 2.41 -2.51 -5.92
N VAL A 7 1.86 -1.36 -5.60
CA VAL A 7 2.57 -0.28 -4.90
C VAL A 7 1.89 -0.03 -3.56
N GLY A 8 2.62 -0.22 -2.49
CA GLY A 8 2.12 0.09 -1.14
C GLY A 8 2.39 1.54 -0.78
N LEU A 9 1.34 2.30 -0.52
CA LEU A 9 1.45 3.68 -0.04
C LEU A 9 1.32 3.73 1.47
N ASP A 10 1.93 4.72 2.07
CA ASP A 10 1.84 4.98 3.51
C ASP A 10 1.20 6.32 3.84
N GLY A 11 0.74 7.04 2.82
CA GLY A 11 0.16 8.37 2.99
C GLY A 11 1.20 9.46 3.22
N ALA A 12 2.48 9.16 3.04
CA ALA A 12 3.59 10.07 3.29
C ALA A 12 4.61 10.03 2.13
N ASP A 13 5.73 10.71 2.30
CA ASP A 13 6.77 10.84 1.28
C ASP A 13 7.34 9.52 0.79
N SER A 14 7.45 8.52 1.67
CA SER A 14 7.98 7.21 1.29
C SER A 14 7.08 6.54 0.25
N GLY A 15 5.76 6.67 0.39
CA GLY A 15 4.80 6.18 -0.59
C GLY A 15 4.89 6.91 -1.91
N GLU A 16 5.12 8.22 -1.89
CA GLU A 16 5.30 9.01 -3.10
C GLU A 16 6.56 8.59 -3.87
N ARG A 17 7.64 8.31 -3.16
CA ARG A 17 8.87 7.81 -3.79
C ARG A 17 8.67 6.43 -4.41
N ALA A 18 7.95 5.54 -3.70
CA ALA A 18 7.61 4.22 -4.22
C ALA A 18 6.77 4.33 -5.49
N LEU A 19 5.79 5.24 -5.49
CA LEU A 19 4.91 5.46 -6.64
C LEU A 19 5.69 5.99 -7.85
N ALA A 20 6.59 6.94 -7.65
CA ALA A 20 7.42 7.48 -8.72
C ALA A 20 8.33 6.40 -9.32
N PHE A 21 8.92 5.57 -8.47
CA PHE A 21 9.73 4.44 -8.93
C PHE A 21 8.91 3.43 -9.73
N ALA A 22 7.73 3.09 -9.23
CA ALA A 22 6.83 2.14 -9.91
C ALA A 22 6.39 2.67 -11.28
N LYS A 23 6.09 3.95 -11.37
CA LYS A 23 5.71 4.62 -12.62
C LYS A 23 6.84 4.52 -13.66
N ASP A 24 8.06 4.82 -13.23
CA ASP A 24 9.23 4.73 -14.10
C ASP A 24 9.46 3.29 -14.59
N LEU A 25 9.37 2.34 -13.68
CA LEU A 25 9.52 0.91 -14.00
C LEU A 25 8.43 0.43 -14.96
N ALA A 26 7.17 0.81 -14.71
CA ALA A 26 6.06 0.45 -15.59
C ALA A 26 6.24 1.00 -17.00
N GLY A 27 6.77 2.22 -17.11
CA GLY A 27 7.10 2.81 -18.41
C GLY A 27 8.16 2.02 -19.16
N LYS A 28 9.13 1.48 -18.46
CA LYS A 28 10.19 0.65 -19.07
C LYS A 28 9.70 -0.74 -19.46
N ILE A 29 8.76 -1.31 -18.71
CA ILE A 29 8.19 -2.62 -19.00
C ILE A 29 7.24 -2.54 -20.21
N GLY A 30 6.46 -1.49 -20.32
CA GLY A 30 5.48 -1.30 -21.36
C GLY A 30 4.10 -1.86 -20.99
N ALA A 31 3.85 -3.13 -21.23
CA ALA A 31 2.57 -3.77 -20.89
C ALA A 31 2.51 -4.04 -19.39
N CYS A 32 2.11 -3.03 -18.61
CA CYS A 32 2.10 -3.09 -17.15
C CYS A 32 0.87 -2.39 -16.57
N GLU A 33 0.25 -3.04 -15.59
CA GLU A 33 -0.82 -2.46 -14.78
C GLU A 33 -0.28 -2.16 -13.39
N LEU A 34 -0.75 -1.06 -12.81
CA LEU A 34 -0.37 -0.64 -11.47
C LEU A 34 -1.56 -0.76 -10.53
N LEU A 35 -1.38 -1.46 -9.42
CA LEU A 35 -2.36 -1.52 -8.34
C LEU A 35 -1.81 -0.75 -7.14
N VAL A 36 -2.46 0.35 -6.80
CA VAL A 36 -2.06 1.22 -5.69
C VAL A 36 -2.81 0.80 -4.45
N VAL A 37 -2.11 0.46 -3.39
CA VAL A 37 -2.71 -0.09 -2.16
C VAL A 37 -2.34 0.77 -0.96
N TYR A 38 -3.32 1.06 -0.14
CA TYR A 38 -3.12 1.68 1.17
C TYR A 38 -3.73 0.78 2.23
N VAL A 39 -2.94 0.38 3.22
CA VAL A 39 -3.40 -0.46 4.32
C VAL A 39 -3.52 0.38 5.58
N ILE A 40 -4.71 0.37 6.18
CA ILE A 40 -4.98 1.02 7.46
C ILE A 40 -4.71 -0.01 8.54
N GLU A 41 -3.77 0.26 9.44
CA GLU A 41 -3.42 -0.67 10.50
C GLU A 41 -4.58 -0.96 11.43
N TRP A 42 -4.73 -2.22 11.79
CA TRP A 42 -5.65 -2.62 12.84
C TRP A 42 -5.20 -2.08 14.19
N SER A 43 -6.13 -1.47 14.91
CA SER A 43 -5.90 -1.19 16.32
C SER A 43 -6.27 -2.43 17.13
N PRO A 44 -5.41 -2.87 18.04
CA PRO A 44 -5.75 -4.04 18.87
C PRO A 44 -6.90 -3.73 19.83
N TYR A 45 -7.78 -4.72 20.01
CA TYR A 45 -8.93 -4.59 20.91
C TYR A 45 -9.08 -5.83 21.76
N THR A 46 -9.64 -5.64 22.96
CA THR A 46 -9.91 -6.74 23.84
C THR A 46 -11.40 -7.04 23.95
N PHE A 47 -12.21 -6.12 24.45
CA PHE A 47 -13.65 -6.35 24.62
C PHE A 47 -14.44 -5.14 24.16
N GLN A 48 -15.61 -5.38 23.57
CA GLN A 48 -16.48 -4.31 23.12
C GLN A 48 -17.95 -4.70 23.27
N THR A 49 -18.77 -3.69 23.59
CA THR A 49 -20.22 -3.85 23.57
C THR A 49 -20.73 -3.88 22.13
N PRO A 50 -21.95 -4.37 21.86
CA PRO A 50 -22.54 -4.30 20.53
C PRO A 50 -22.58 -2.87 19.97
N GLU A 51 -22.82 -1.87 20.82
CA GLU A 51 -22.84 -0.45 20.40
C GLU A 51 -21.47 0.02 20.01
N GLU A 52 -20.44 -0.36 20.75
CA GLU A 52 -19.05 -0.03 20.44
C GLU A 52 -18.60 -0.70 19.14
N ASN A 53 -19.02 -1.94 18.90
CA ASN A 53 -18.71 -2.65 17.66
C ASN A 53 -19.37 -1.97 16.46
N ALA A 54 -20.63 -1.53 16.59
CA ALA A 54 -21.33 -0.83 15.52
C ALA A 54 -20.67 0.52 15.18
N ALA A 55 -20.32 1.28 16.21
CA ALA A 55 -19.63 2.58 16.07
C ALA A 55 -18.27 2.39 15.40
N ARG A 56 -17.57 1.33 15.75
CA ARG A 56 -16.27 0.99 15.20
C ARG A 56 -16.35 0.56 13.75
N HIS A 57 -17.34 -0.23 13.38
CA HIS A 57 -17.58 -0.63 12.00
C HIS A 57 -17.81 0.59 11.12
N LYS A 58 -18.65 1.51 11.58
CA LYS A 58 -18.91 2.78 10.89
C LYS A 58 -17.62 3.60 10.73
N ARG A 59 -16.81 3.66 11.77
CA ARG A 59 -15.53 4.38 11.73
C ARG A 59 -14.58 3.78 10.70
N ARG A 60 -14.52 2.45 10.60
CA ARG A 60 -13.70 1.77 9.59
C ARG A 60 -14.14 2.11 8.17
N GLU A 61 -15.45 2.16 7.92
CA GLU A 61 -15.97 2.55 6.62
C GLU A 61 -15.60 3.99 6.30
N GLU A 62 -15.68 4.89 7.26
CA GLU A 62 -15.28 6.28 7.11
C GLU A 62 -13.79 6.42 6.85
N GLU A 63 -12.97 5.64 7.54
CA GLU A 63 -11.51 5.62 7.33
C GLU A 63 -11.15 5.13 5.93
N ILE A 64 -11.80 4.08 5.45
CA ILE A 64 -11.61 3.58 4.09
C ILE A 64 -11.99 4.64 3.08
N SER A 65 -13.14 5.27 3.25
CA SER A 65 -13.62 6.32 2.35
C SER A 65 -12.65 7.51 2.30
N THR A 66 -12.18 7.95 3.47
CA THR A 66 -11.24 9.06 3.59
C THR A 66 -9.90 8.72 2.96
N ALA A 67 -9.36 7.53 3.24
CA ALA A 67 -8.09 7.08 2.67
C ALA A 67 -8.19 6.92 1.15
N THR A 68 -9.31 6.40 0.67
CA THR A 68 -9.55 6.26 -0.77
C THR A 68 -9.51 7.62 -1.45
N SER A 69 -10.26 8.60 -0.94
CA SER A 69 -10.33 9.92 -1.56
C SER A 69 -9.07 10.75 -1.41
N ARG A 70 -8.34 10.61 -0.31
CA ARG A 70 -7.17 11.47 -0.02
C ARG A 70 -5.83 10.87 -0.43
N VAL A 71 -5.70 9.56 -0.41
CA VAL A 71 -4.42 8.89 -0.68
C VAL A 71 -4.43 8.14 -2.01
N VAL A 72 -5.39 7.25 -2.19
CA VAL A 72 -5.41 6.33 -3.32
C VAL A 72 -5.92 6.98 -4.61
N ASP A 73 -7.07 7.63 -4.57
CA ASP A 73 -7.65 8.22 -5.79
C ASP A 73 -6.75 9.25 -6.47
N PRO A 74 -6.09 10.16 -5.75
CA PRO A 74 -5.16 11.09 -6.39
C PRO A 74 -3.99 10.38 -7.07
N ALA A 75 -3.47 9.33 -6.47
CA ALA A 75 -2.37 8.55 -7.05
C ALA A 75 -2.81 7.82 -8.32
N VAL A 76 -3.98 7.18 -8.27
CA VAL A 76 -4.55 6.49 -9.43
C VAL A 76 -4.84 7.48 -10.56
N ALA A 77 -5.42 8.63 -10.22
CA ALA A 77 -5.72 9.66 -11.21
C ALA A 77 -4.45 10.17 -11.91
N ALA A 78 -3.40 10.42 -11.15
CA ALA A 78 -2.13 10.88 -11.70
C ALA A 78 -1.50 9.84 -12.64
N LEU A 79 -1.56 8.56 -12.27
CA LEU A 79 -1.05 7.47 -13.12
C LEU A 79 -1.88 7.32 -14.39
N THR A 80 -3.19 7.39 -14.27
CA THR A 80 -4.10 7.29 -15.41
C THR A 80 -3.89 8.46 -16.38
N GLU A 81 -3.73 9.65 -15.86
CA GLU A 81 -3.43 10.86 -16.65
C GLU A 81 -2.11 10.72 -17.40
N ALA A 82 -1.14 10.05 -16.80
CA ALA A 82 0.17 9.80 -17.42
C ALA A 82 0.14 8.66 -18.46
N GLY A 83 -1.03 8.04 -18.68
CA GLY A 83 -1.21 7.01 -19.69
C GLY A 83 -1.07 5.57 -19.18
N PHE A 84 -1.00 5.36 -17.86
CA PHE A 84 -0.90 4.02 -17.29
C PHE A 84 -2.27 3.47 -16.94
N THR A 85 -2.39 2.13 -16.98
CA THR A 85 -3.56 1.45 -16.44
C THR A 85 -3.35 1.27 -14.95
N ALA A 86 -4.17 1.94 -14.16
CA ALA A 86 -4.02 1.95 -12.70
C ALA A 86 -5.36 1.75 -12.00
N SER A 87 -5.32 1.09 -10.86
CA SER A 87 -6.46 0.91 -9.97
C SER A 87 -5.98 1.05 -8.53
N GLY A 88 -6.93 1.17 -7.60
CA GLY A 88 -6.59 1.39 -6.20
C GLY A 88 -7.43 0.54 -5.27
N LEU A 89 -6.89 0.29 -4.09
CA LEU A 89 -7.54 -0.52 -3.06
C LEU A 89 -7.11 -0.03 -1.68
N VAL A 90 -8.06 0.07 -0.77
CA VAL A 90 -7.81 0.36 0.64
C VAL A 90 -8.37 -0.78 1.47
N ARG A 91 -7.58 -1.29 2.40
CA ARG A 91 -7.99 -2.39 3.28
C ARG A 91 -7.43 -2.17 4.67
N HIS A 92 -8.16 -2.59 5.69
CA HIS A 92 -7.67 -2.66 7.06
C HIS A 92 -6.92 -3.96 7.29
N GLY A 93 -5.90 -3.93 8.12
CA GLY A 93 -5.20 -5.14 8.53
C GLY A 93 -3.80 -4.86 9.05
N ASP A 94 -3.02 -5.90 9.19
CA ASP A 94 -1.58 -5.79 9.39
C ASP A 94 -0.96 -5.37 8.05
N VAL A 95 -0.13 -4.35 8.06
CA VAL A 95 0.39 -3.78 6.81
C VAL A 95 1.11 -4.81 5.96
N ALA A 96 2.06 -5.52 6.52
CA ALA A 96 2.88 -6.48 5.76
C ALA A 96 2.05 -7.66 5.25
N GLU A 97 1.26 -8.28 6.10
CA GLU A 97 0.44 -9.42 5.73
C GLU A 97 -0.61 -9.03 4.67
N THR A 98 -1.26 -7.90 4.86
CA THR A 98 -2.30 -7.41 3.95
C THR A 98 -1.73 -7.06 2.58
N LEU A 99 -0.58 -6.39 2.53
CA LEU A 99 0.09 -6.08 1.26
C LEU A 99 0.46 -7.37 0.51
N ASN A 100 1.00 -8.34 1.21
CA ASN A 100 1.33 -9.62 0.59
C ASN A 100 0.09 -10.33 0.06
N ASP A 101 -0.96 -10.43 0.87
CA ASP A 101 -2.22 -11.09 0.49
C ASP A 101 -2.84 -10.42 -0.74
N ILE A 102 -2.92 -9.10 -0.77
CA ILE A 102 -3.46 -8.36 -1.91
C ILE A 102 -2.63 -8.63 -3.17
N THR A 103 -1.31 -8.63 -3.05
CA THR A 103 -0.43 -8.86 -4.18
C THR A 103 -0.64 -10.26 -4.76
N VAL A 104 -0.72 -11.27 -3.92
CA VAL A 104 -0.97 -12.65 -4.35
C VAL A 104 -2.36 -12.80 -4.96
N GLU A 105 -3.39 -12.29 -4.29
CA GLU A 105 -4.78 -12.35 -4.75
C GLU A 105 -4.97 -11.73 -6.14
N ASN A 106 -4.24 -10.68 -6.43
CA ASN A 106 -4.35 -9.93 -7.68
C ASN A 106 -3.35 -10.35 -8.76
N GLY A 107 -2.55 -11.37 -8.51
CA GLY A 107 -1.57 -11.84 -9.48
C GLY A 107 -0.43 -10.87 -9.71
N GLY A 108 -0.07 -10.10 -8.70
CA GLY A 108 1.05 -9.16 -8.78
C GLY A 108 2.37 -9.88 -8.95
N SER A 109 3.21 -9.37 -9.84
CA SER A 109 4.53 -9.95 -10.09
C SER A 109 5.60 -9.44 -9.13
N GLN A 110 5.37 -8.28 -8.54
CA GLN A 110 6.22 -7.72 -7.50
C GLN A 110 5.47 -6.65 -6.70
N LEU A 111 6.01 -6.35 -5.53
CA LEU A 111 5.48 -5.35 -4.63
C LEU A 111 6.54 -4.28 -4.40
N ILE A 112 6.17 -3.01 -4.55
CA ILE A 112 7.06 -1.87 -4.37
C ILE A 112 6.58 -1.06 -3.17
N VAL A 113 7.47 -0.79 -2.24
CA VAL A 113 7.20 0.03 -1.05
C VAL A 113 8.34 1.03 -0.84
N GLY A 114 8.05 2.11 -0.14
CA GLY A 114 9.06 3.10 0.20
C GLY A 114 9.75 2.77 1.52
N LYS A 115 11.00 3.13 1.60
CA LYS A 115 11.75 3.08 2.84
C LYS A 115 11.28 4.22 3.73
N VAL A 116 10.84 3.89 4.94
CA VAL A 116 10.45 4.92 5.91
C VAL A 116 11.70 5.52 6.52
N SER A 117 11.91 6.82 6.33
CA SER A 117 12.98 7.55 6.99
C SER A 117 12.36 8.56 7.95
N GLU A 118 12.21 8.18 9.20
CA GLU A 118 11.81 9.12 10.22
C GLU A 118 13.05 9.72 10.87
N ARG A 119 13.08 11.05 10.91
CA ARG A 119 14.12 11.76 11.65
C ARG A 119 14.01 11.43 13.14
N GLY A 120 15.12 11.06 13.76
CA GLY A 120 15.15 10.69 15.17
C GLY A 120 15.16 9.19 15.42
N LEU A 121 14.96 8.38 14.40
CA LEU A 121 15.10 6.93 14.48
C LEU A 121 16.34 6.51 13.68
N ALA A 122 17.47 7.06 14.05
CA ALA A 122 18.74 6.93 13.31
C ALA A 122 19.20 5.49 13.07
N ASN A 123 18.68 4.54 13.86
CA ASN A 123 19.06 3.13 13.77
C ASN A 123 18.08 2.29 12.96
N ARG A 124 17.01 2.89 12.42
CA ARG A 124 16.04 2.15 11.61
C ARG A 124 16.28 2.40 10.14
N ILE A 125 16.83 1.40 9.49
CA ILE A 125 17.02 1.41 8.03
C ILE A 125 15.67 1.23 7.34
N PHE A 126 14.81 0.37 7.92
CA PHE A 126 13.45 0.10 7.43
C PHE A 126 12.47 0.25 8.57
N GLY A 127 11.23 0.63 8.27
CA GLY A 127 10.14 0.54 9.23
C GLY A 127 9.83 -0.91 9.57
N SER A 128 9.21 -1.15 10.72
CA SER A 128 8.87 -2.51 11.17
C SER A 128 8.01 -3.29 10.16
N SER A 129 7.07 -2.61 9.51
CA SER A 129 6.22 -3.21 8.49
C SER A 129 7.01 -3.61 7.25
N THR A 130 7.98 -2.80 6.83
CA THR A 130 8.84 -3.12 5.69
C THR A 130 9.72 -4.33 5.98
N GLN A 131 10.32 -4.40 7.17
CA GLN A 131 11.10 -5.55 7.59
C GLN A 131 10.27 -6.83 7.59
N LYS A 132 9.10 -6.78 8.17
CA LYS A 132 8.17 -7.90 8.23
C LYS A 132 7.77 -8.34 6.81
N LEU A 133 7.47 -7.39 5.94
CA LEU A 133 7.11 -7.67 4.56
C LEU A 133 8.22 -8.40 3.79
N VAL A 134 9.45 -7.93 3.92
CA VAL A 134 10.60 -8.54 3.26
C VAL A 134 10.76 -10.00 3.68
N MET A 135 10.47 -10.31 4.95
CA MET A 135 10.61 -11.66 5.48
C MET A 135 9.48 -12.61 5.09
N LEU A 136 8.25 -12.10 4.96
CA LEU A 136 7.08 -12.96 4.73
C LEU A 136 6.56 -12.96 3.29
N ALA A 137 6.98 -12.03 2.45
CA ALA A 137 6.43 -11.88 1.11
C ALA A 137 6.63 -13.10 0.22
N ASP A 138 5.60 -13.46 -0.52
CA ASP A 138 5.60 -14.55 -1.50
C ASP A 138 5.97 -14.07 -2.91
N VAL A 139 6.26 -12.79 -3.07
CA VAL A 139 6.66 -12.16 -4.33
C VAL A 139 7.90 -11.30 -4.10
N PRO A 140 8.63 -10.95 -5.15
CA PRO A 140 9.75 -9.98 -5.02
C PRO A 140 9.26 -8.65 -4.45
N VAL A 141 10.03 -8.09 -3.55
CA VAL A 141 9.75 -6.79 -2.93
C VAL A 141 10.88 -5.82 -3.26
N THR A 142 10.52 -4.69 -3.81
CA THR A 142 11.45 -3.59 -4.04
C THR A 142 11.23 -2.52 -2.97
N VAL A 143 12.26 -2.19 -2.24
CA VAL A 143 12.22 -1.13 -1.23
C VAL A 143 12.91 0.10 -1.80
N VAL A 144 12.15 1.18 -1.99
CA VAL A 144 12.66 2.42 -2.61
C VAL A 144 13.21 3.34 -1.53
N ALA A 145 14.44 3.76 -1.71
CA ALA A 145 15.12 4.66 -0.78
C ALA A 145 14.52 6.08 -0.79
#